data_f7c4c6e26591b1cde54a6fc0792c2619
#
_entry.id   f7c4c6e26591b1cde54a6fc0792c2619
#
_cell.length_a   1.000
_cell.length_b   1.000
_cell.length_c   1.000
_cell.angle_alpha   90.00
_cell.angle_beta   90.00
_cell.angle_gamma   90.00
#
_symmetry.space_group_name_H-M   'P 1'
#
loop_
_entity.id
_entity.type
_entity.pdbx_description
1 polymer ?
#
loop_
_entity_poly.entity_id
_entity_poly.type
_entity_poly.pdbx_seq_one_letter_code
_entity_poly.pdbx_strand_id
1 'polypeptide(L)'
;MLSTFEDILERDGRLVYTNVGTSMMPLLRERRDLMVIEKKGPERLHWLDVPLFKRDNGQYVLHRVMWVRKSDYVICGDNQWYLERGITDKHILGVLTQVDRDGKVLDMRSPKMRLYGLLEWLSYPLRACWLIGRSVPGAVVRRVKRYKMRHHAAA
;
A
#
# COMPACT_ATOMS: atom_id res chain seq x y z
N MET A 1 14.27 -0.37 -24.78
CA MET A 1 13.13 0.29 -24.10
C MET A 1 12.90 -0.40 -22.76
N LEU A 2 12.80 0.36 -21.69
CA LEU A 2 12.40 -0.20 -20.38
C LEU A 2 10.90 -0.45 -20.43
N SER A 3 10.48 -1.71 -20.24
CA SER A 3 9.05 -2.06 -20.18
C SER A 3 8.42 -1.50 -18.90
N THR A 4 7.26 -0.92 -18.99
CA THR A 4 6.48 -0.49 -17.82
C THR A 4 5.82 -1.70 -17.14
N PHE A 5 5.29 -1.52 -15.92
CA PHE A 5 4.55 -2.59 -15.25
C PHE A 5 3.28 -2.96 -16.03
N GLU A 6 2.65 -1.98 -16.67
CA GLU A 6 1.52 -2.19 -17.58
C GLU A 6 1.91 -3.09 -18.74
N ASP A 7 3.02 -2.79 -19.44
CA ASP A 7 3.48 -3.58 -20.60
C ASP A 7 3.74 -5.04 -20.22
N ILE A 8 4.34 -5.27 -19.04
CA ILE A 8 4.63 -6.62 -18.55
C ILE A 8 3.32 -7.35 -18.23
N LEU A 9 2.40 -6.70 -17.50
CA LEU A 9 1.13 -7.30 -17.14
C LEU A 9 0.23 -7.56 -18.35
N GLU A 10 0.28 -6.68 -19.37
CA GLU A 10 -0.45 -6.89 -20.61
C GLU A 10 0.11 -8.07 -21.42
N ARG A 11 1.43 -8.18 -21.52
CA ARG A 11 2.11 -9.22 -22.30
C ARG A 11 2.08 -10.59 -21.63
N ASP A 12 2.44 -10.64 -20.34
CA ASP A 12 2.73 -11.88 -19.61
C ASP A 12 1.61 -12.29 -18.64
N GLY A 13 0.61 -11.42 -18.43
CA GLY A 13 -0.47 -11.64 -17.47
C GLY A 13 -0.05 -11.59 -16.00
N ARG A 14 1.26 -11.53 -15.73
CA ARG A 14 1.84 -11.53 -14.38
C ARG A 14 3.12 -10.71 -14.31
N LEU A 15 3.35 -10.14 -13.13
CA LEU A 15 4.56 -9.40 -12.81
C LEU A 15 5.19 -10.03 -11.56
N VAL A 16 6.50 -10.33 -11.62
CA VAL A 16 7.29 -10.71 -10.45
C VAL A 16 8.25 -9.59 -10.14
N TYR A 17 8.16 -9.04 -8.93
CA TYR A 17 8.94 -7.86 -8.55
C TYR A 17 9.31 -7.88 -7.07
N THR A 18 10.41 -7.21 -6.72
CA THR A 18 10.80 -7.01 -5.33
C THR A 18 10.19 -5.72 -4.79
N ASN A 19 9.55 -5.80 -3.62
CA ASN A 19 8.95 -4.63 -2.99
C ASN A 19 10.01 -3.57 -2.63
N VAL A 20 9.71 -2.32 -2.98
CA VAL A 20 10.47 -1.15 -2.56
C VAL A 20 9.58 -0.27 -1.71
N GLY A 21 10.02 0.01 -0.49
CA GLY A 21 9.27 0.78 0.50
C GLY A 21 8.66 -0.07 1.61
N THR A 22 8.26 0.59 2.66
CA THR A 22 7.84 -0.02 3.94
C THR A 22 6.34 0.05 4.18
N SER A 23 5.55 0.59 3.23
CA SER A 23 4.11 0.83 3.43
C SER A 23 3.28 -0.44 3.64
N MET A 24 3.77 -1.58 3.16
CA MET A 24 3.12 -2.89 3.27
C MET A 24 3.80 -3.82 4.28
N MET A 25 4.66 -3.30 5.16
CA MET A 25 5.17 -4.09 6.28
C MET A 25 4.06 -4.35 7.32
N PRO A 26 4.03 -5.52 7.94
CA PRO A 26 4.97 -6.64 7.85
C PRO A 26 4.67 -7.64 6.71
N LEU A 27 3.62 -7.42 5.91
CA LEU A 27 3.26 -8.31 4.79
C LEU A 27 4.41 -8.44 3.79
N LEU A 28 5.04 -7.34 3.41
CA LEU A 28 6.14 -7.29 2.46
C LEU A 28 7.36 -6.63 3.11
N ARG A 29 8.46 -7.39 3.22
CA ARG A 29 9.73 -6.86 3.70
C ARG A 29 10.46 -6.18 2.55
N GLU A 30 10.83 -4.93 2.76
CA GLU A 30 11.50 -4.14 1.75
C GLU A 30 12.75 -4.83 1.21
N ARG A 31 12.87 -4.91 -0.13
CA ARG A 31 14.00 -5.47 -0.89
C ARG A 31 14.38 -6.92 -0.53
N ARG A 32 13.48 -7.65 0.11
CA ARG A 32 13.72 -9.05 0.50
C ARG A 32 12.69 -10.03 -0.04
N ASP A 33 11.43 -9.66 0.00
CA ASP A 33 10.36 -10.54 -0.47
C ASP A 33 10.08 -10.30 -1.95
N LEU A 34 9.88 -11.38 -2.71
CA LEU A 34 9.39 -11.30 -4.08
C LEU A 34 7.87 -11.36 -4.07
N MET A 35 7.25 -10.46 -4.80
CA MET A 35 5.80 -10.43 -4.96
C MET A 35 5.40 -10.86 -6.37
N VAL A 36 4.36 -11.66 -6.45
CA VAL A 36 3.73 -12.06 -7.71
C VAL A 36 2.39 -11.35 -7.82
N ILE A 37 2.25 -10.54 -8.84
CA ILE A 37 1.06 -9.76 -9.14
C ILE A 37 0.45 -10.33 -10.43
N GLU A 38 -0.79 -10.74 -10.40
CA GLU A 38 -1.56 -11.15 -11.57
C GLU A 38 -2.33 -9.96 -12.13
N LYS A 39 -2.41 -9.87 -13.47
CA LYS A 39 -3.18 -8.84 -14.16
C LYS A 39 -4.63 -8.84 -13.66
N LYS A 40 -5.19 -7.65 -13.42
CA LYS A 40 -6.59 -7.51 -13.04
C LYS A 40 -7.52 -7.99 -14.17
N GLY A 41 -8.45 -8.89 -13.83
CA GLY A 41 -9.55 -9.28 -14.70
C GLY A 41 -10.65 -8.21 -14.76
N PRO A 42 -11.76 -8.47 -15.46
CA PRO A 42 -12.89 -7.55 -15.58
C PRO A 42 -13.65 -7.35 -14.26
N GLU A 43 -13.54 -8.30 -13.36
CA GLU A 43 -14.27 -8.29 -12.08
C GLU A 43 -13.75 -7.22 -11.14
N ARG A 44 -14.62 -6.75 -10.25
CA ARG A 44 -14.23 -5.80 -9.21
C ARG A 44 -13.36 -6.47 -8.16
N LEU A 45 -12.49 -5.66 -7.53
CA LEU A 45 -11.70 -6.11 -6.38
C LEU A 45 -12.60 -6.50 -5.22
N HIS A 46 -12.12 -7.46 -4.43
CA HIS A 46 -12.76 -7.85 -3.20
C HIS A 46 -12.14 -7.11 -2.00
N TRP A 47 -12.87 -7.08 -0.92
CA TRP A 47 -12.36 -6.62 0.36
C TRP A 47 -11.13 -7.43 0.79
N LEU A 48 -10.12 -6.75 1.30
CA LEU A 48 -8.80 -7.25 1.70
C LEU A 48 -7.85 -7.63 0.54
N ASP A 49 -8.26 -7.53 -0.71
CA ASP A 49 -7.33 -7.65 -1.83
C ASP A 49 -6.21 -6.61 -1.71
N VAL A 50 -5.06 -6.93 -2.29
CA VAL A 50 -3.89 -6.04 -2.31
C VAL A 50 -3.55 -5.70 -3.77
N PRO A 51 -4.22 -4.69 -4.35
CA PRO A 51 -3.97 -4.27 -5.73
C PRO A 51 -2.66 -3.50 -5.89
N LEU A 52 -2.01 -3.71 -7.05
CA LEU A 52 -1.09 -2.78 -7.66
C LEU A 52 -1.90 -1.77 -8.47
N PHE A 53 -1.76 -0.50 -8.16
CA PHE A 53 -2.44 0.56 -8.89
C PHE A 53 -1.48 1.71 -9.22
N LYS A 54 -1.85 2.47 -10.24
CA LYS A 54 -1.14 3.67 -10.66
C LYS A 54 -1.96 4.90 -10.30
N ARG A 55 -1.36 5.82 -9.55
CA ARG A 55 -1.96 7.11 -9.23
C ARG A 55 -1.94 8.03 -10.47
N ASP A 56 -2.76 9.07 -10.48
CA ASP A 56 -2.80 10.05 -11.56
C ASP A 56 -1.46 10.77 -11.79
N ASN A 57 -0.62 10.84 -10.76
CA ASN A 57 0.74 11.39 -10.87
C ASN A 57 1.76 10.39 -11.44
N GLY A 58 1.33 9.20 -11.88
CA GLY A 58 2.16 8.16 -12.47
C GLY A 58 2.85 7.22 -11.47
N GLN A 59 2.67 7.41 -10.17
CA GLN A 59 3.28 6.58 -9.14
C GLN A 59 2.59 5.22 -9.02
N TYR A 60 3.37 4.14 -9.06
CA TYR A 60 2.89 2.78 -8.76
C TYR A 60 2.85 2.54 -7.26
N VAL A 61 1.76 1.98 -6.79
CA VAL A 61 1.51 1.73 -5.37
C VAL A 61 0.86 0.38 -5.18
N LEU A 62 1.26 -0.32 -4.13
CA LEU A 62 0.67 -1.58 -3.69
C LEU A 62 0.12 -1.39 -2.28
N HIS A 63 -1.19 -1.37 -2.11
CA HIS A 63 -1.88 -1.19 -0.81
C HIS A 63 -3.09 -2.11 -0.70
N ARG A 64 -3.66 -2.25 0.50
CA ARG A 64 -4.79 -3.13 0.78
C ARG A 64 -6.14 -2.43 0.63
N VAL A 65 -7.12 -3.12 0.05
CA VAL A 65 -8.52 -2.67 0.00
C VAL A 65 -9.13 -2.74 1.39
N MET A 66 -9.42 -1.58 1.96
CA MET A 66 -10.06 -1.42 3.26
C MET A 66 -11.58 -1.45 3.16
N TRP A 67 -12.14 -0.85 2.10
CA TRP A 67 -13.56 -0.88 1.78
C TRP A 67 -13.78 -0.85 0.26
N VAL A 68 -14.76 -1.63 -0.19
CA VAL A 68 -15.26 -1.61 -1.56
C VAL A 68 -16.53 -0.76 -1.57
N ARG A 69 -16.52 0.35 -2.29
CA ARG A 69 -17.68 1.23 -2.47
C ARG A 69 -18.27 1.05 -3.85
N LYS A 70 -19.43 1.63 -4.12
CA LYS A 70 -20.15 1.47 -5.38
C LYS A 70 -19.29 1.86 -6.61
N SER A 71 -18.56 2.96 -6.54
CA SER A 71 -17.80 3.54 -7.66
C SER A 71 -16.30 3.49 -7.51
N ASP A 72 -15.78 3.27 -6.29
CA ASP A 72 -14.35 3.30 -6.00
C ASP A 72 -13.96 2.37 -4.84
N TYR A 73 -12.70 2.38 -4.51
CA TYR A 73 -12.10 1.67 -3.38
C TYR A 73 -11.50 2.66 -2.40
N VAL A 74 -11.55 2.30 -1.12
CA VAL A 74 -10.75 2.94 -0.06
C VAL A 74 -9.60 2.01 0.25
N ILE A 75 -8.38 2.49 0.10
CA ILE A 75 -7.16 1.69 0.12
C ILE A 75 -6.19 2.25 1.16
N CYS A 76 -5.44 1.37 1.86
CA CYS A 76 -4.43 1.75 2.83
C CYS A 76 -3.26 0.77 2.83
N GLY A 77 -2.06 1.27 3.06
CA GLY A 77 -0.91 0.40 3.34
C GLY A 77 -0.98 -0.22 4.73
N ASP A 78 -0.52 -1.46 4.87
CA ASP A 78 -0.53 -2.17 6.16
C ASP A 78 0.29 -1.46 7.25
N ASN A 79 1.26 -0.63 6.86
CA ASN A 79 2.06 0.19 7.76
C ASN A 79 1.74 1.70 7.66
N GLN A 80 0.51 2.05 7.28
CA GLN A 80 0.08 3.43 7.12
C GLN A 80 -1.20 3.71 7.91
N TRP A 81 -1.48 5.01 8.11
CA TRP A 81 -2.68 5.47 8.81
C TRP A 81 -3.64 6.25 7.90
N TYR A 82 -3.13 6.81 6.81
CA TYR A 82 -3.97 7.58 5.90
C TYR A 82 -4.65 6.67 4.86
N LEU A 83 -5.90 7.00 4.57
CA LEU A 83 -6.75 6.28 3.63
C LEU A 83 -6.75 7.00 2.29
N GLU A 84 -6.39 6.27 1.23
CA GLU A 84 -6.56 6.74 -0.14
C GLU A 84 -7.97 6.41 -0.63
N ARG A 85 -8.65 7.41 -1.19
CA ARG A 85 -10.01 7.32 -1.73
C ARG A 85 -10.01 7.70 -3.20
N GLY A 86 -11.09 7.35 -3.91
CA GLY A 86 -11.22 7.69 -5.33
C GLY A 86 -10.41 6.78 -6.26
N ILE A 87 -9.84 5.70 -5.75
CA ILE A 87 -9.18 4.68 -6.56
C ILE A 87 -10.27 3.83 -7.22
N THR A 88 -10.31 3.83 -8.53
CA THR A 88 -11.31 3.12 -9.35
C THR A 88 -10.66 1.97 -10.11
N ASP A 89 -11.46 1.12 -10.75
CA ASP A 89 -10.96 0.01 -11.58
C ASP A 89 -9.95 0.46 -12.67
N LYS A 90 -10.05 1.71 -13.14
CA LYS A 90 -9.13 2.28 -14.15
C LYS A 90 -7.69 2.43 -13.64
N HIS A 91 -7.51 2.59 -12.35
CA HIS A 91 -6.18 2.75 -11.74
C HIS A 91 -5.51 1.40 -11.46
N ILE A 92 -6.31 0.31 -11.38
CA ILE A 92 -5.84 -1.00 -10.95
C ILE A 92 -5.20 -1.75 -12.13
N LEU A 93 -3.96 -2.15 -11.96
CA LEU A 93 -3.18 -2.90 -12.95
C LEU A 93 -3.24 -4.40 -12.69
N GLY A 94 -3.10 -4.80 -11.44
CA GLY A 94 -3.08 -6.19 -11.04
C GLY A 94 -3.34 -6.37 -9.54
N VAL A 95 -3.35 -7.62 -9.09
CA VAL A 95 -3.59 -7.99 -7.70
C VAL A 95 -2.47 -8.89 -7.22
N LEU A 96 -1.97 -8.65 -6.01
CA LEU A 96 -0.98 -9.49 -5.34
C LEU A 96 -1.60 -10.86 -5.05
N THR A 97 -1.02 -11.91 -5.63
CA THR A 97 -1.50 -13.28 -5.44
C THR A 97 -0.55 -14.13 -4.60
N GLN A 98 0.75 -13.86 -4.66
CA GLN A 98 1.75 -14.62 -3.91
C GLN A 98 2.87 -13.72 -3.42
N VAL A 99 3.44 -14.09 -2.29
CA VAL A 99 4.68 -13.51 -1.75
C VAL A 99 5.66 -14.64 -1.50
N ASP A 100 6.82 -14.61 -2.13
CA ASP A 100 7.94 -15.50 -1.81
C ASP A 100 8.80 -14.84 -0.73
N ARG A 101 8.84 -15.50 0.41
CA ARG A 101 9.58 -15.10 1.59
C ARG A 101 10.62 -16.14 1.94
N ASP A 102 11.87 -15.88 1.56
CA ASP A 102 12.99 -16.78 1.84
C ASP A 102 12.73 -18.23 1.33
N GLY A 103 12.14 -18.36 0.11
CA GLY A 103 11.79 -19.64 -0.49
C GLY A 103 10.46 -20.25 -0.01
N LYS A 104 9.72 -19.54 0.86
CA LYS A 104 8.37 -19.94 1.29
C LYS A 104 7.31 -19.11 0.60
N VAL A 105 6.49 -19.75 -0.20
CA VAL A 105 5.39 -19.09 -0.92
C VAL A 105 4.20 -18.89 0.03
N LEU A 106 3.80 -17.64 0.20
CA LEU A 106 2.58 -17.24 0.88
C LEU A 106 1.51 -16.95 -0.18
N ASP A 107 0.52 -17.82 -0.29
CA ASP A 107 -0.62 -17.62 -1.17
C ASP A 107 -1.62 -16.66 -0.50
N MET A 108 -1.85 -15.49 -1.12
CA MET A 108 -2.73 -14.45 -0.60
C MET A 108 -4.21 -14.88 -0.54
N ARG A 109 -4.59 -15.92 -1.31
CA ARG A 109 -5.95 -16.49 -1.31
C ARG A 109 -6.15 -17.51 -0.19
N SER A 110 -5.07 -17.96 0.47
CA SER A 110 -5.15 -18.94 1.55
C SER A 110 -5.93 -18.39 2.75
N PRO A 111 -6.63 -19.28 3.51
CA PRO A 111 -7.35 -18.87 4.72
C PRO A 111 -6.48 -18.15 5.74
N LYS A 112 -5.21 -18.57 5.86
CA LYS A 112 -4.22 -17.94 6.73
C LYS A 112 -3.96 -16.48 6.35
N MET A 113 -3.76 -16.20 5.06
CA MET A 113 -3.49 -14.84 4.59
C MET A 113 -4.74 -13.97 4.58
N ARG A 114 -5.91 -14.56 4.39
CA ARG A 114 -7.18 -13.84 4.58
C ARG A 114 -7.42 -13.47 6.04
N LEU A 115 -7.12 -14.37 6.97
CA LEU A 115 -7.15 -14.07 8.42
C LEU A 115 -6.14 -12.96 8.77
N TYR A 116 -4.92 -13.03 8.24
CA TYR A 116 -3.93 -11.97 8.39
C TYR A 116 -4.50 -10.62 7.92
N GLY A 117 -5.07 -10.56 6.72
CA GLY A 117 -5.69 -9.33 6.19
C GLY A 117 -6.84 -8.81 7.06
N LEU A 118 -7.66 -9.69 7.63
CA LEU A 118 -8.71 -9.32 8.57
C LEU A 118 -8.13 -8.71 9.85
N LEU A 119 -7.06 -9.29 10.41
CA LEU A 119 -6.38 -8.76 11.59
C LEU A 119 -5.77 -7.39 11.31
N GLU A 120 -5.16 -7.17 10.14
CA GLU A 120 -4.67 -5.87 9.70
C GLU A 120 -5.80 -4.83 9.60
N TRP A 121 -6.93 -5.22 9.05
CA TRP A 121 -8.11 -4.35 8.98
C TRP A 121 -8.67 -4.00 10.36
N LEU A 122 -8.81 -4.98 11.26
CA LEU A 122 -9.29 -4.79 12.64
C LEU A 122 -8.33 -3.93 13.47
N SER A 123 -7.02 -4.08 13.27
CA SER A 123 -5.99 -3.33 13.98
C SER A 123 -5.84 -1.88 13.48
N TYR A 124 -6.41 -1.55 12.32
CA TYR A 124 -6.26 -0.23 11.69
C TYR A 124 -6.53 0.96 12.63
N PRO A 125 -7.63 1.02 13.42
CA PRO A 125 -7.89 2.17 14.30
C PRO A 125 -6.78 2.38 15.34
N LEU A 126 -6.30 1.29 15.96
CA LEU A 126 -5.21 1.33 16.96
C LEU A 126 -3.90 1.77 16.30
N ARG A 127 -3.58 1.20 15.16
CA ARG A 127 -2.40 1.55 14.37
C ARG A 127 -2.44 3.02 13.95
N ALA A 128 -3.58 3.49 13.45
CA ALA A 128 -3.76 4.89 13.05
C ALA A 128 -3.52 5.84 14.23
N CYS A 129 -4.12 5.57 15.38
CA CYS A 129 -3.90 6.35 16.61
C CYS A 129 -2.42 6.38 17.02
N TRP A 130 -1.74 5.23 16.98
CA TRP A 130 -0.33 5.12 17.35
C TRP A 130 0.58 5.86 16.39
N LEU A 131 0.38 5.71 15.06
CA LEU A 131 1.19 6.37 14.04
C LEU A 131 0.97 7.89 14.03
N ILE A 132 -0.26 8.35 14.22
CA ILE A 132 -0.59 9.77 14.37
C ILE A 132 0.08 10.31 15.64
N GLY A 133 -0.06 9.62 16.77
CA GLY A 133 0.55 10.02 18.03
C GLY A 133 2.08 10.17 17.94
N ARG A 134 2.77 9.28 17.20
CA ARG A 134 4.22 9.39 16.96
C ARG A 134 4.60 10.55 16.04
N SER A 135 3.74 10.94 15.11
CA SER A 135 4.03 12.01 14.15
C SER A 135 3.81 13.40 14.71
N VAL A 136 2.91 13.55 15.70
CA VAL A 136 2.55 14.84 16.32
C VAL A 136 3.74 15.52 17.03
N PRO A 137 4.52 14.84 17.89
CA PRO A 137 5.65 15.49 18.58
C PRO A 137 6.65 16.12 17.62
N GLY A 138 7.00 15.41 16.55
CA GLY A 138 7.94 15.90 15.54
C GLY A 138 7.41 17.07 14.70
N ALA A 139 6.12 17.13 14.45
CA ALA A 139 5.49 18.25 13.74
C ALA A 139 5.42 19.50 14.63
N VAL A 140 5.08 19.34 15.91
CA VAL A 140 5.03 20.43 16.89
C VAL A 140 6.44 21.00 17.13
N VAL A 141 7.43 20.15 17.34
CA VAL A 141 8.83 20.58 17.52
C VAL A 141 9.34 21.35 16.29
N ARG A 142 9.05 20.87 15.08
CA ARG A 142 9.42 21.58 13.83
C ARG A 142 8.71 22.92 13.70
N ARG A 143 7.46 23.03 14.14
CA ARG A 143 6.68 24.29 14.09
C ARG A 143 7.21 25.31 15.11
N VAL A 144 7.50 24.86 16.34
CA VAL A 144 8.10 25.68 17.39
C VAL A 144 9.51 26.17 16.98
N LYS A 145 10.33 25.29 16.41
CA LYS A 145 11.68 25.63 15.92
C LYS A 145 11.63 26.68 14.80
N ARG A 146 10.68 26.55 13.85
CA ARG A 146 10.45 27.56 12.78
C ARG A 146 9.95 28.90 13.34
N TYR A 147 9.07 28.86 14.33
CA TYR A 147 8.58 30.07 14.99
C TYR A 147 9.71 30.83 15.70
N LYS A 148 10.55 30.13 16.50
CA LYS A 148 11.72 30.70 17.16
C LYS A 148 12.73 31.30 16.17
N MET A 149 13.04 30.61 15.07
CA MET A 149 13.98 31.15 14.08
C MET A 149 13.45 32.41 13.38
N ARG A 150 12.13 32.55 13.17
CA ARG A 150 11.54 33.76 12.57
C ARG A 150 11.57 34.98 13.51
N HIS A 151 11.53 34.76 14.81
CA HIS A 151 11.50 35.86 15.78
C HIS A 151 12.89 36.23 16.35
N HIS A 152 13.89 35.37 16.18
CA HIS A 152 15.28 35.73 16.51
C HIS A 152 16.04 36.40 15.34
N ALA A 153 15.52 36.35 14.12
CA ALA A 153 16.10 37.08 12.96
C ALA A 153 15.58 38.53 12.82
N ALA A 154 14.71 38.96 13.72
CA ALA A 154 14.10 40.31 13.72
C ALA A 154 14.50 41.16 14.97
N ALA A 155 15.48 40.69 15.74
CA ALA A 155 16.15 41.40 16.81
C ALA A 155 17.64 41.51 16.49
#